data_f084669df297a97aa386690d3a3a1171
#
_entry.id   f084669df297a97aa386690d3a3a1171
#
_cell.length_a   1.000
_cell.length_b   1.000
_cell.length_c   1.000
_cell.angle_alpha   90.00
_cell.angle_beta   90.00
_cell.angle_gamma   90.00
#
_symmetry.space_group_name_H-M   'P 1'
#
loop_
_entity.id
_entity.type
_entity.pdbx_description
1 polymer ?
#
loop_
_entity_poly.entity_id
_entity_poly.type
_entity_poly.pdbx_seq_one_letter_code
_entity_poly.pdbx_strand_id
1 'polypeptide(L)'
;MELQQNFAESRNKGGSLMTTTMQDRISKIVDGKRVIVKKPELLAPAGNLEKLKIAVQYGADAVFIGGQEYGLRSNADNFTFAEMKEGVEFAKQYGAKIYVTTNIFAHNENIDGLEDYILGLKEAGIHGIIVADPLIIETCRRLAPEIEVHLSTQQSLSNWKAVEFWKEEGLERVVLARETSAEEIREMKEKVDIEIETFIHGAMCIAYSGRCTLSNHMTARDSNRGGCCQSCRWDYDLFKLEGDDEVSLFSEGDAPFAMSPKDLKLIESIPRMIELGIDSLKIEGRMKSIHYIATVVSVYRKVIDAYCADPENFQIKQEWLEELDKCANRDTAPAFFEGIPGYKEQMFGNHSKKTKFDFAGLVLDYDEETKMVTLQQRNHFKPGQEVEFFGPKISNFTQVIEKIWDEDGNELDAARHPLQIVQFKVNHPVYPNDMMRKEL
;
A
#
# COMPACT_ATOMS: atom_id res chain seq x y z
N MET A 1 -13.39 -21.51 -44.75
CA MET A 1 -14.51 -22.34 -44.29
C MET A 1 -14.06 -23.56 -43.51
N GLU A 2 -12.85 -24.05 -43.67
CA GLU A 2 -12.32 -25.19 -42.87
C GLU A 2 -11.86 -24.86 -41.44
N LEU A 3 -11.53 -23.59 -41.16
CA LEU A 3 -11.13 -23.18 -39.81
C LEU A 3 -12.27 -23.01 -38.79
N GLN A 4 -13.52 -22.96 -39.26
CA GLN A 4 -14.70 -22.88 -38.38
C GLN A 4 -15.28 -24.25 -37.99
N GLN A 5 -14.96 -25.32 -38.69
CA GLN A 5 -15.45 -26.65 -38.38
C GLN A 5 -14.65 -27.38 -37.28
N ASN A 6 -13.38 -27.06 -37.11
CA ASN A 6 -12.54 -27.68 -36.06
C ASN A 6 -12.79 -27.13 -34.64
N PHE A 7 -13.52 -26.02 -34.50
CA PHE A 7 -13.91 -25.48 -33.18
C PHE A 7 -15.18 -26.09 -32.58
N ALA A 8 -15.99 -26.82 -33.40
CA ALA A 8 -17.26 -27.39 -32.96
C ALA A 8 -17.14 -28.83 -32.44
N GLU A 9 -16.11 -29.56 -32.79
CA GLU A 9 -15.97 -31.01 -32.42
C GLU A 9 -15.26 -31.25 -31.11
N SER A 10 -14.61 -30.27 -30.48
CA SER A 10 -13.97 -30.45 -29.18
C SER A 10 -14.92 -30.28 -27.96
N ARG A 11 -16.18 -29.93 -28.19
CA ARG A 11 -17.17 -29.64 -27.13
C ARG A 11 -18.00 -30.81 -26.64
N ASN A 12 -17.79 -32.03 -27.15
CA ASN A 12 -18.65 -33.15 -26.78
C ASN A 12 -17.84 -34.40 -26.33
N LYS A 13 -17.06 -34.25 -25.25
CA LYS A 13 -16.71 -35.43 -24.41
C LYS A 13 -17.15 -35.07 -22.99
N GLY A 14 -18.37 -35.46 -22.67
CA GLY A 14 -18.97 -35.32 -21.36
C GLY A 14 -18.24 -36.14 -20.31
N GLY A 15 -17.52 -35.44 -19.46
CA GLY A 15 -17.24 -35.80 -18.08
C GLY A 15 -17.87 -34.73 -17.25
N SER A 16 -18.73 -35.06 -16.30
CA SER A 16 -19.26 -34.15 -15.29
C SER A 16 -18.11 -33.67 -14.43
N LEU A 17 -17.37 -32.68 -14.91
CA LEU A 17 -16.54 -31.82 -14.07
C LEU A 17 -17.52 -31.02 -13.22
N MET A 18 -17.64 -31.33 -11.94
CA MET A 18 -18.21 -30.41 -10.95
C MET A 18 -17.49 -29.08 -11.16
N THR A 19 -18.19 -28.13 -11.78
CA THR A 19 -17.70 -26.74 -11.89
C THR A 19 -17.65 -26.19 -10.48
N THR A 20 -16.48 -26.20 -9.87
CA THR A 20 -16.21 -25.55 -8.59
C THR A 20 -16.64 -24.11 -8.72
N THR A 21 -17.65 -23.69 -7.97
CA THR A 21 -18.12 -22.31 -8.01
C THR A 21 -17.04 -21.38 -7.45
N MET A 22 -17.12 -20.11 -7.78
CA MET A 22 -16.21 -19.10 -7.20
C MET A 22 -16.23 -19.16 -5.66
N GLN A 23 -17.41 -19.38 -5.07
CA GLN A 23 -17.60 -19.49 -3.63
C GLN A 23 -16.88 -20.72 -3.04
N ASP A 24 -16.85 -21.85 -3.74
CA ASP A 24 -16.12 -23.07 -3.32
C ASP A 24 -14.60 -22.89 -3.33
N ARG A 25 -14.09 -21.93 -4.13
CA ARG A 25 -12.66 -21.58 -4.16
C ARG A 25 -12.26 -20.70 -2.98
N ILE A 26 -13.19 -19.92 -2.43
CA ILE A 26 -12.95 -18.92 -1.39
C ILE A 26 -13.24 -19.48 -0.01
N SER A 27 -14.35 -20.23 0.15
CA SER A 27 -14.79 -20.75 1.44
C SER A 27 -15.29 -22.20 1.35
N LYS A 28 -15.20 -22.90 2.48
CA LYS A 28 -15.74 -24.27 2.64
C LYS A 28 -16.50 -24.38 3.95
N ILE A 29 -17.43 -25.32 4.00
CA ILE A 29 -18.07 -25.70 5.26
C ILE A 29 -17.22 -26.80 5.90
N VAL A 30 -16.72 -26.57 7.10
CA VAL A 30 -15.95 -27.51 7.91
C VAL A 30 -16.65 -27.61 9.28
N ASP A 31 -17.08 -28.80 9.66
CA ASP A 31 -17.82 -29.05 10.93
C ASP A 31 -19.04 -28.11 11.13
N GLY A 32 -19.76 -27.84 10.03
CA GLY A 32 -20.96 -26.99 10.03
C GLY A 32 -20.67 -25.48 10.10
N LYS A 33 -19.42 -25.06 10.09
CA LYS A 33 -19.01 -23.64 10.06
C LYS A 33 -18.40 -23.29 8.71
N ARG A 34 -18.66 -22.09 8.24
CA ARG A 34 -18.03 -21.52 7.07
C ARG A 34 -16.60 -21.08 7.41
N VAL A 35 -15.65 -21.54 6.62
CA VAL A 35 -14.22 -21.19 6.77
C VAL A 35 -13.69 -20.63 5.46
N ILE A 36 -13.01 -19.50 5.52
CA ILE A 36 -12.30 -18.93 4.36
C ILE A 36 -11.02 -19.76 4.13
N VAL A 37 -10.93 -20.39 2.97
CA VAL A 37 -9.77 -21.23 2.60
C VAL A 37 -8.74 -20.50 1.77
N LYS A 38 -9.10 -19.40 1.13
CA LYS A 38 -8.20 -18.54 0.35
C LYS A 38 -8.15 -17.14 0.97
N LYS A 39 -7.14 -16.91 1.81
CA LYS A 39 -6.86 -15.61 2.40
C LYS A 39 -6.10 -14.74 1.40
N PRO A 40 -6.51 -13.48 1.16
CA PRO A 40 -5.78 -12.59 0.27
C PRO A 40 -4.43 -12.19 0.86
N GLU A 41 -3.46 -11.95 -0.01
CA GLU A 41 -2.17 -11.36 0.32
C GLU A 41 -2.37 -9.90 0.77
N LEU A 42 -1.77 -9.49 1.89
CA LEU A 42 -1.67 -8.09 2.29
C LEU A 42 -0.35 -7.53 1.79
N LEU A 43 -0.41 -6.66 0.78
CA LEU A 43 0.75 -6.08 0.11
C LEU A 43 1.01 -4.66 0.61
N ALA A 44 2.13 -4.49 1.33
CA ALA A 44 2.52 -3.22 1.94
C ALA A 44 3.59 -2.46 1.14
N PRO A 45 3.64 -1.11 1.25
CA PRO A 45 4.67 -0.31 0.62
C PRO A 45 5.93 -0.20 1.48
N ALA A 46 7.11 -0.14 0.86
CA ALA A 46 8.32 0.32 1.54
C ALA A 46 9.19 1.19 0.63
N GLY A 47 9.62 2.35 1.14
CA GLY A 47 10.50 3.27 0.45
C GLY A 47 11.98 3.04 0.78
N ASN A 48 12.29 2.34 1.87
CA ASN A 48 13.64 1.95 2.29
C ASN A 48 13.59 0.68 3.14
N LEU A 49 14.78 0.17 3.52
CA LEU A 49 14.92 -1.11 4.23
C LEU A 49 14.27 -1.10 5.63
N GLU A 50 14.34 0.02 6.38
CA GLU A 50 13.66 0.15 7.68
C GLU A 50 12.14 -0.05 7.52
N LYS A 51 11.54 0.63 6.54
CA LYS A 51 10.11 0.51 6.23
C LYS A 51 9.71 -0.91 5.80
N LEU A 52 10.58 -1.59 5.06
CA LEU A 52 10.37 -2.99 4.66
C LEU A 52 10.31 -3.91 5.90
N LYS A 53 11.30 -3.80 6.79
CA LYS A 53 11.35 -4.60 8.02
C LYS A 53 10.11 -4.38 8.89
N ILE A 54 9.70 -3.12 9.07
CA ILE A 54 8.48 -2.77 9.80
C ILE A 54 7.23 -3.35 9.12
N ALA A 55 7.06 -3.18 7.81
CA ALA A 55 5.90 -3.72 7.10
C ALA A 55 5.73 -5.23 7.30
N VAL A 56 6.81 -5.99 7.16
CA VAL A 56 6.83 -7.44 7.36
C VAL A 56 6.50 -7.82 8.81
N GLN A 57 7.13 -7.17 9.79
CA GLN A 57 6.91 -7.45 11.20
C GLN A 57 5.47 -7.12 11.67
N TYR A 58 4.85 -6.11 11.06
CA TYR A 58 3.47 -5.70 11.37
C TYR A 58 2.41 -6.47 10.59
N GLY A 59 2.80 -7.48 9.79
CA GLY A 59 1.90 -8.48 9.23
C GLY A 59 1.64 -8.39 7.74
N ALA A 60 2.51 -7.75 6.95
CA ALA A 60 2.45 -7.82 5.50
C ALA A 60 2.89 -9.22 5.02
N ASP A 61 2.11 -9.80 4.11
CA ASP A 61 2.45 -11.05 3.41
C ASP A 61 3.42 -10.80 2.26
N ALA A 62 3.40 -9.58 1.72
CA ALA A 62 4.35 -9.12 0.70
C ALA A 62 4.63 -7.62 0.83
N VAL A 63 5.79 -7.20 0.33
CA VAL A 63 6.19 -5.79 0.31
C VAL A 63 6.61 -5.38 -1.10
N PHE A 64 6.08 -4.25 -1.59
CA PHE A 64 6.56 -3.68 -2.84
C PHE A 64 7.50 -2.51 -2.58
N ILE A 65 8.63 -2.55 -3.27
CA ILE A 65 9.73 -1.59 -3.17
C ILE A 65 10.02 -0.96 -4.54
N GLY A 66 10.92 -0.01 -4.62
CA GLY A 66 11.45 0.53 -5.87
C GLY A 66 12.96 0.45 -5.90
N GLY A 67 13.49 0.08 -7.05
CA GLY A 67 14.90 0.23 -7.33
C GLY A 67 15.26 1.67 -7.69
N GLN A 68 16.55 1.94 -7.84
CA GLN A 68 17.05 3.26 -8.19
C GLN A 68 16.63 3.69 -9.61
N GLU A 69 16.32 2.71 -10.47
CA GLU A 69 15.91 2.91 -11.86
C GLU A 69 14.54 2.27 -12.14
N TYR A 70 13.95 2.58 -13.27
CA TYR A 70 12.69 2.03 -13.82
C TYR A 70 11.45 2.15 -12.95
N GLY A 71 11.50 2.86 -11.81
CA GLY A 71 10.37 3.05 -10.89
C GLY A 71 9.73 4.43 -10.96
N LEU A 72 8.40 4.53 -10.71
CA LEU A 72 7.63 5.79 -10.74
C LEU A 72 7.86 6.73 -9.54
N ARG A 73 8.69 6.40 -8.59
CA ARG A 73 8.95 7.21 -7.39
C ARG A 73 10.44 7.51 -7.26
N SER A 74 10.99 8.24 -8.21
CA SER A 74 12.41 8.64 -8.22
C SER A 74 12.84 9.48 -7.02
N ASN A 75 11.89 10.14 -6.33
CA ASN A 75 12.15 10.93 -5.11
C ASN A 75 12.08 10.11 -3.80
N ALA A 76 11.78 8.81 -3.85
CA ALA A 76 11.93 7.93 -2.70
C ALA A 76 13.42 7.58 -2.51
N ASP A 77 13.80 7.11 -1.32
CA ASP A 77 15.17 6.67 -1.05
C ASP A 77 15.59 5.55 -2.01
N ASN A 78 14.63 4.69 -2.42
CA ASN A 78 14.80 3.55 -3.32
C ASN A 78 15.92 2.59 -2.88
N PHE A 79 15.86 1.37 -3.35
CA PHE A 79 16.75 0.30 -2.90
C PHE A 79 17.90 0.09 -3.88
N THR A 80 19.09 -0.07 -3.37
CA THR A 80 20.21 -0.71 -4.07
C THR A 80 19.99 -2.22 -4.15
N PHE A 81 20.68 -2.92 -5.05
CA PHE A 81 20.61 -4.39 -5.11
C PHE A 81 21.07 -5.06 -3.81
N ALA A 82 22.03 -4.49 -3.11
CA ALA A 82 22.48 -4.99 -1.80
C ALA A 82 21.38 -4.90 -0.75
N GLU A 83 20.68 -3.77 -0.66
CA GLU A 83 19.53 -3.60 0.25
C GLU A 83 18.33 -4.47 -0.15
N MET A 84 18.10 -4.68 -1.46
CA MET A 84 17.09 -5.64 -1.94
C MET A 84 17.39 -7.04 -1.44
N LYS A 85 18.63 -7.50 -1.58
CA LYS A 85 19.08 -8.80 -1.10
C LYS A 85 18.91 -8.94 0.42
N GLU A 86 19.33 -7.93 1.19
CA GLU A 86 19.12 -7.90 2.65
C GLU A 86 17.62 -7.95 2.99
N GLY A 87 16.79 -7.18 2.28
CA GLY A 87 15.34 -7.18 2.44
C GLY A 87 14.72 -8.54 2.15
N VAL A 88 15.15 -9.22 1.09
CA VAL A 88 14.70 -10.59 0.74
C VAL A 88 15.08 -11.59 1.83
N GLU A 89 16.33 -11.58 2.31
CA GLU A 89 16.77 -12.47 3.40
C GLU A 89 16.00 -12.22 4.70
N PHE A 90 15.70 -10.95 5.00
CA PHE A 90 14.87 -10.63 6.16
C PHE A 90 13.42 -11.11 5.97
N ALA A 91 12.79 -10.83 4.83
CA ALA A 91 11.41 -11.21 4.54
C ALA A 91 11.19 -12.73 4.58
N LYS A 92 12.16 -13.52 4.14
CA LYS A 92 12.14 -14.99 4.21
C LYS A 92 11.89 -15.52 5.63
N GLN A 93 12.42 -14.84 6.66
CA GLN A 93 12.25 -15.27 8.06
C GLN A 93 10.78 -15.20 8.52
N TYR A 94 9.97 -14.39 7.82
CA TYR A 94 8.55 -14.19 8.08
C TYR A 94 7.65 -14.83 7.02
N GLY A 95 8.23 -15.48 6.00
CA GLY A 95 7.49 -16.03 4.87
C GLY A 95 6.91 -14.98 3.92
N ALA A 96 7.41 -13.75 3.98
CA ALA A 96 6.93 -12.64 3.15
C ALA A 96 7.69 -12.56 1.81
N LYS A 97 6.99 -12.06 0.77
CA LYS A 97 7.52 -11.85 -0.58
C LYS A 97 7.97 -10.41 -0.81
N ILE A 98 8.89 -10.21 -1.75
CA ILE A 98 9.33 -8.88 -2.18
C ILE A 98 9.05 -8.70 -3.67
N TYR A 99 8.34 -7.61 -4.03
CA TYR A 99 8.09 -7.21 -5.40
C TYR A 99 8.76 -5.87 -5.71
N VAL A 100 9.36 -5.75 -6.88
CA VAL A 100 10.03 -4.50 -7.30
C VAL A 100 9.20 -3.78 -8.35
N THR A 101 8.93 -2.49 -8.13
CA THR A 101 8.25 -1.67 -9.12
C THR A 101 9.22 -1.27 -10.24
N THR A 102 8.94 -1.73 -11.46
CA THR A 102 9.64 -1.38 -12.71
C THR A 102 8.62 -0.81 -13.71
N ASN A 103 7.81 0.12 -13.23
CA ASN A 103 6.54 0.47 -13.85
C ASN A 103 6.52 1.85 -14.53
N ILE A 104 7.67 2.35 -14.98
CA ILE A 104 7.72 3.49 -15.91
C ILE A 104 7.22 3.06 -17.30
N PHE A 105 6.79 4.04 -18.10
CA PHE A 105 6.75 3.88 -19.54
C PHE A 105 8.15 4.16 -20.08
N ALA A 106 8.80 3.12 -20.64
CA ALA A 106 10.16 3.21 -21.13
C ALA A 106 10.22 4.03 -22.43
N HIS A 107 11.24 4.88 -22.55
CA HIS A 107 11.62 5.55 -23.77
C HIS A 107 12.91 4.93 -24.32
N ASN A 108 13.31 5.29 -25.53
CA ASN A 108 14.51 4.73 -26.14
C ASN A 108 15.78 4.85 -25.27
N GLU A 109 15.89 5.90 -24.47
CA GLU A 109 16.98 6.10 -23.51
C GLU A 109 17.00 5.11 -22.34
N ASN A 110 15.89 4.39 -22.11
CA ASN A 110 15.77 3.40 -21.05
C ASN A 110 16.05 1.97 -21.53
N ILE A 111 16.40 1.78 -22.81
CA ILE A 111 16.71 0.46 -23.38
C ILE A 111 18.09 0.00 -22.90
N ASP A 112 19.07 0.90 -22.96
CA ASP A 112 20.42 0.61 -22.50
C ASP A 112 20.43 0.41 -20.98
N GLY A 113 21.04 -0.68 -20.51
CA GLY A 113 21.12 -1.05 -19.09
C GLY A 113 19.92 -1.84 -18.55
N LEU A 114 18.81 -2.00 -19.29
CA LEU A 114 17.64 -2.75 -18.83
C LEU A 114 17.96 -4.22 -18.55
N GLU A 115 18.74 -4.86 -19.40
CA GLU A 115 19.13 -6.28 -19.22
C GLU A 115 19.95 -6.47 -17.95
N ASP A 116 20.93 -5.62 -17.70
CA ASP A 116 21.76 -5.65 -16.49
C ASP A 116 20.92 -5.41 -15.24
N TYR A 117 19.94 -4.49 -15.32
CA TYR A 117 19.02 -4.23 -14.22
C TYR A 117 18.16 -5.46 -13.89
N ILE A 118 17.57 -6.13 -14.89
CA ILE A 118 16.77 -7.35 -14.68
C ILE A 118 17.63 -8.48 -14.11
N LEU A 119 18.86 -8.66 -14.58
CA LEU A 119 19.79 -9.63 -14.02
C LEU A 119 20.17 -9.31 -12.57
N GLY A 120 20.34 -8.03 -12.23
CA GLY A 120 20.57 -7.58 -10.86
C GLY A 120 19.38 -7.89 -9.93
N LEU A 121 18.14 -7.71 -10.40
CA LEU A 121 16.93 -8.10 -9.66
C LEU A 121 16.87 -9.62 -9.39
N LYS A 122 17.23 -10.42 -10.41
CA LYS A 122 17.35 -11.88 -10.30
C LYS A 122 18.38 -12.28 -9.25
N GLU A 123 19.57 -11.70 -9.27
CA GLU A 123 20.65 -11.97 -8.30
C GLU A 123 20.27 -11.54 -6.87
N ALA A 124 19.49 -10.46 -6.72
CA ALA A 124 18.95 -10.04 -5.43
C ALA A 124 17.89 -11.02 -4.88
N GLY A 125 17.37 -11.91 -5.71
CA GLY A 125 16.43 -12.97 -5.32
C GLY A 125 15.00 -12.45 -5.06
N ILE A 126 14.58 -11.38 -5.74
CA ILE A 126 13.21 -10.85 -5.62
C ILE A 126 12.19 -11.85 -6.18
N HIS A 127 10.95 -11.77 -5.70
CA HIS A 127 9.90 -12.73 -6.08
C HIS A 127 9.17 -12.30 -7.35
N GLY A 128 8.97 -11.00 -7.57
CA GLY A 128 8.25 -10.51 -8.75
C GLY A 128 8.54 -9.05 -9.07
N ILE A 129 8.16 -8.63 -10.29
CA ILE A 129 8.17 -7.23 -10.71
C ILE A 129 6.75 -6.72 -10.96
N ILE A 130 6.53 -5.44 -10.66
CA ILE A 130 5.30 -4.73 -11.01
C ILE A 130 5.61 -3.80 -12.17
N VAL A 131 5.12 -4.11 -13.37
CA VAL A 131 5.59 -3.54 -14.64
C VAL A 131 4.43 -3.02 -15.48
N ALA A 132 4.69 -2.00 -16.30
CA ALA A 132 3.69 -1.45 -17.23
C ALA A 132 4.13 -1.55 -18.72
N ASP A 133 5.41 -1.58 -18.97
CA ASP A 133 5.98 -1.48 -20.32
C ASP A 133 6.22 -2.87 -20.95
N PRO A 134 5.72 -3.12 -22.18
CA PRO A 134 5.93 -4.40 -22.88
C PRO A 134 7.39 -4.79 -23.05
N LEU A 135 8.31 -3.81 -23.27
CA LEU A 135 9.74 -4.07 -23.39
C LEU A 135 10.29 -4.68 -22.08
N ILE A 136 9.92 -4.12 -20.93
CA ILE A 136 10.37 -4.61 -19.62
C ILE A 136 9.79 -6.01 -19.34
N ILE A 137 8.52 -6.25 -19.72
CA ILE A 137 7.87 -7.55 -19.60
C ILE A 137 8.63 -8.61 -20.40
N GLU A 138 8.89 -8.34 -21.69
CA GLU A 138 9.60 -9.25 -22.59
C GLU A 138 11.02 -9.52 -22.08
N THR A 139 11.77 -8.48 -21.69
CA THR A 139 13.13 -8.60 -21.18
C THR A 139 13.17 -9.45 -19.91
N CYS A 140 12.24 -9.24 -18.98
CA CYS A 140 12.16 -10.04 -17.74
C CYS A 140 11.90 -11.51 -18.04
N ARG A 141 10.93 -11.82 -18.90
CA ARG A 141 10.60 -13.20 -19.26
C ARG A 141 11.75 -13.93 -19.93
N ARG A 142 12.53 -13.22 -20.74
CA ARG A 142 13.67 -13.78 -21.44
C ARG A 142 14.86 -14.06 -20.53
N LEU A 143 15.16 -13.15 -19.58
CA LEU A 143 16.38 -13.22 -18.76
C LEU A 143 16.16 -13.81 -17.36
N ALA A 144 14.95 -13.65 -16.82
CA ALA A 144 14.61 -14.03 -15.44
C ALA A 144 13.21 -14.66 -15.38
N PRO A 145 12.97 -15.78 -16.08
CA PRO A 145 11.64 -16.41 -16.15
C PRO A 145 11.10 -16.93 -14.79
N GLU A 146 11.94 -16.98 -13.77
CA GLU A 146 11.56 -17.31 -12.40
C GLU A 146 10.95 -16.14 -11.62
N ILE A 147 11.05 -14.91 -12.13
CA ILE A 147 10.47 -13.71 -11.51
C ILE A 147 9.03 -13.56 -12.00
N GLU A 148 8.06 -13.54 -11.06
CA GLU A 148 6.65 -13.30 -11.37
C GLU A 148 6.46 -11.91 -12.02
N VAL A 149 5.63 -11.81 -13.05
CA VAL A 149 5.34 -10.55 -13.74
C VAL A 149 3.93 -10.09 -13.44
N HIS A 150 3.82 -9.01 -12.64
CA HIS A 150 2.54 -8.40 -12.24
C HIS A 150 2.29 -7.14 -13.06
N LEU A 151 1.15 -7.07 -13.75
CA LEU A 151 0.82 -5.89 -14.53
C LEU A 151 0.44 -4.72 -13.63
N SER A 152 1.11 -3.59 -13.82
CA SER A 152 0.87 -2.37 -13.04
C SER A 152 -0.48 -1.73 -13.32
N THR A 153 -1.08 -1.08 -12.32
CA THR A 153 -2.23 -0.19 -12.45
C THR A 153 -2.03 0.93 -13.50
N GLN A 154 -0.79 1.20 -13.91
CA GLN A 154 -0.45 2.13 -14.99
C GLN A 154 -1.06 1.73 -16.34
N GLN A 155 -1.41 0.46 -16.53
CA GLN A 155 -2.11 -0.02 -17.71
C GLN A 155 -3.63 0.23 -17.70
N SER A 156 -4.15 0.82 -16.63
CA SER A 156 -5.56 1.27 -16.51
C SER A 156 -6.59 0.16 -16.77
N LEU A 157 -6.34 -1.07 -16.28
CA LEU A 157 -7.28 -2.17 -16.50
C LEU A 157 -8.58 -1.96 -15.71
N SER A 158 -9.70 -1.94 -16.43
CA SER A 158 -11.04 -1.71 -15.88
C SER A 158 -12.12 -2.64 -16.45
N ASN A 159 -11.77 -3.63 -17.29
CA ASN A 159 -12.73 -4.57 -17.85
C ASN A 159 -12.10 -5.96 -18.07
N TRP A 160 -12.93 -7.00 -18.02
CA TRP A 160 -12.51 -8.37 -18.11
C TRP A 160 -11.82 -8.77 -19.43
N LYS A 161 -12.15 -8.11 -20.56
CA LYS A 161 -11.47 -8.39 -21.84
C LYS A 161 -10.03 -7.93 -21.86
N ALA A 162 -9.73 -6.79 -21.26
CA ALA A 162 -8.36 -6.33 -21.09
C ALA A 162 -7.57 -7.24 -20.13
N VAL A 163 -8.22 -7.75 -19.07
CA VAL A 163 -7.63 -8.72 -18.15
C VAL A 163 -7.37 -10.06 -18.85
N GLU A 164 -8.30 -10.56 -19.67
CA GLU A 164 -8.15 -11.77 -20.47
C GLU A 164 -6.97 -11.67 -21.45
N PHE A 165 -6.82 -10.55 -22.13
CA PHE A 165 -5.69 -10.28 -23.03
C PHE A 165 -4.33 -10.47 -22.31
N TRP A 166 -4.15 -9.86 -21.13
CA TRP A 166 -2.90 -9.97 -20.40
C TRP A 166 -2.66 -11.36 -19.81
N LYS A 167 -3.73 -12.09 -19.48
CA LYS A 167 -3.63 -13.52 -19.13
C LYS A 167 -3.13 -14.34 -20.32
N GLU A 168 -3.68 -14.11 -21.53
CA GLU A 168 -3.24 -14.79 -22.75
C GLU A 168 -1.79 -14.46 -23.10
N GLU A 169 -1.36 -13.23 -22.78
CA GLU A 169 0.05 -12.83 -22.82
C GLU A 169 0.89 -13.47 -21.71
N GLY A 170 0.30 -14.31 -20.83
CA GLY A 170 1.00 -15.14 -19.83
C GLY A 170 1.44 -14.39 -18.58
N LEU A 171 0.73 -13.35 -18.15
CA LEU A 171 0.98 -12.70 -16.86
C LEU A 171 0.28 -13.48 -15.73
N GLU A 172 0.90 -13.50 -14.55
CA GLU A 172 0.39 -14.19 -13.38
C GLU A 172 -0.63 -13.34 -12.61
N ARG A 173 -0.42 -12.00 -12.57
CA ARG A 173 -1.24 -11.07 -11.79
C ARG A 173 -1.46 -9.75 -12.53
N VAL A 174 -2.65 -9.16 -12.31
CA VAL A 174 -2.97 -7.81 -12.79
C VAL A 174 -3.38 -6.90 -11.64
N VAL A 175 -2.80 -5.70 -11.58
CA VAL A 175 -3.22 -4.63 -10.66
C VAL A 175 -4.26 -3.77 -11.37
N LEU A 176 -5.50 -3.81 -10.90
CA LEU A 176 -6.59 -3.07 -11.51
C LEU A 176 -6.43 -1.54 -11.39
N ALA A 177 -7.07 -0.82 -12.28
CA ALA A 177 -7.28 0.60 -12.12
C ALA A 177 -8.07 0.88 -10.83
N ARG A 178 -7.75 1.99 -10.14
CA ARG A 178 -8.47 2.39 -8.91
C ARG A 178 -9.89 2.84 -9.18
N GLU A 179 -10.23 3.03 -10.44
CA GLU A 179 -11.53 3.42 -10.96
C GLU A 179 -12.47 2.22 -11.19
N THR A 180 -12.06 1.01 -10.81
CA THR A 180 -12.83 -0.21 -10.97
C THR A 180 -13.74 -0.45 -9.77
N SER A 181 -15.02 -0.71 -10.03
CA SER A 181 -16.03 -1.01 -9.02
C SER A 181 -16.02 -2.48 -8.59
N ALA A 182 -16.62 -2.78 -7.43
CA ALA A 182 -16.78 -4.15 -6.94
C ALA A 182 -17.54 -5.06 -7.93
N GLU A 183 -18.52 -4.51 -8.67
CA GLU A 183 -19.30 -5.25 -9.66
C GLU A 183 -18.46 -5.65 -10.87
N GLU A 184 -17.62 -4.74 -11.37
CA GLU A 184 -16.69 -5.01 -12.47
C GLU A 184 -15.63 -6.05 -12.03
N ILE A 185 -15.12 -5.96 -10.80
CA ILE A 185 -14.19 -6.95 -10.25
C ILE A 185 -14.83 -8.34 -10.19
N ARG A 186 -16.08 -8.43 -9.74
CA ARG A 186 -16.83 -9.69 -9.74
C ARG A 186 -16.90 -10.30 -11.13
N GLU A 187 -17.32 -9.52 -12.14
CA GLU A 187 -17.39 -9.98 -13.51
C GLU A 187 -16.03 -10.45 -14.05
N MET A 188 -14.93 -9.77 -13.71
CA MET A 188 -13.57 -10.18 -14.07
C MET A 188 -13.23 -11.54 -13.45
N LYS A 189 -13.47 -11.72 -12.15
CA LYS A 189 -13.17 -12.98 -11.43
C LYS A 189 -14.04 -14.15 -11.89
N GLU A 190 -15.26 -13.90 -12.35
CA GLU A 190 -16.14 -14.93 -12.93
C GLU A 190 -15.68 -15.40 -14.31
N LYS A 191 -15.09 -14.48 -15.10
CA LYS A 191 -14.75 -14.74 -16.51
C LYS A 191 -13.30 -15.10 -16.76
N VAL A 192 -12.38 -14.63 -15.91
CA VAL A 192 -10.94 -14.77 -16.13
C VAL A 192 -10.25 -15.34 -14.89
N ASP A 193 -9.59 -16.48 -15.05
CA ASP A 193 -8.83 -17.13 -13.99
C ASP A 193 -7.40 -16.61 -13.96
N ILE A 194 -7.19 -15.46 -13.31
CA ILE A 194 -5.92 -14.78 -13.09
C ILE A 194 -5.93 -14.14 -11.71
N GLU A 195 -4.77 -13.91 -11.11
CA GLU A 195 -4.70 -13.16 -9.85
C GLU A 195 -5.04 -11.69 -10.07
N ILE A 196 -5.91 -11.16 -9.21
CA ILE A 196 -6.32 -9.76 -9.20
C ILE A 196 -5.80 -9.09 -7.93
N GLU A 197 -5.11 -7.97 -8.11
CA GLU A 197 -4.64 -7.08 -7.06
C GLU A 197 -5.40 -5.75 -7.12
N THR A 198 -5.85 -5.23 -5.96
CA THR A 198 -6.53 -3.94 -5.87
C THR A 198 -5.95 -3.08 -4.74
N PHE A 199 -5.97 -1.75 -4.91
CA PHE A 199 -5.65 -0.85 -3.81
C PHE A 199 -6.79 -0.81 -2.79
N ILE A 200 -6.42 -0.77 -1.50
CA ILE A 200 -7.37 -0.75 -0.37
C ILE A 200 -7.20 0.47 0.53
N HIS A 201 -6.05 1.15 0.50
CA HIS A 201 -5.77 2.29 1.38
C HIS A 201 -4.72 3.23 0.78
N GLY A 202 -4.85 4.52 1.08
CA GLY A 202 -3.86 5.55 0.80
C GLY A 202 -4.24 6.47 -0.35
N ALA A 203 -3.26 7.14 -0.91
CA ALA A 203 -3.46 8.24 -1.85
C ALA A 203 -4.21 7.85 -3.13
N MET A 204 -5.23 8.66 -3.50
CA MET A 204 -5.89 8.62 -4.80
C MET A 204 -5.33 9.68 -5.76
N CYS A 205 -5.33 9.37 -7.05
CA CYS A 205 -5.02 10.33 -8.12
C CYS A 205 -6.28 11.02 -8.61
N ILE A 206 -6.16 12.27 -9.09
CA ILE A 206 -7.26 12.98 -9.76
C ILE A 206 -7.50 12.46 -11.18
N ALA A 207 -6.42 12.04 -11.85
CA ALA A 207 -6.48 11.45 -13.18
C ALA A 207 -6.68 9.94 -13.11
N TYR A 208 -7.20 9.36 -14.16
CA TYR A 208 -7.23 7.90 -14.33
C TYR A 208 -5.85 7.29 -14.08
N SER A 209 -5.84 6.09 -13.51
CA SER A 209 -4.62 5.33 -13.23
C SER A 209 -3.74 5.24 -14.47
N GLY A 210 -2.46 5.68 -14.38
CA GLY A 210 -1.52 5.67 -15.50
C GLY A 210 -1.74 6.70 -16.62
N ARG A 211 -2.67 7.65 -16.47
CA ARG A 211 -3.03 8.62 -17.51
C ARG A 211 -2.84 10.08 -17.08
N CYS A 212 -1.98 10.32 -16.09
CA CYS A 212 -1.78 11.67 -15.56
C CYS A 212 -0.67 12.41 -16.30
N THR A 213 -0.98 13.60 -16.80
CA THR A 213 0.00 14.53 -17.38
C THR A 213 0.08 15.87 -16.62
N LEU A 214 -0.60 15.96 -15.45
CA LEU A 214 -0.68 17.23 -14.71
C LEU A 214 0.72 17.73 -14.31
N SER A 215 1.58 16.85 -13.77
CA SER A 215 2.95 17.25 -13.41
C SER A 215 3.79 17.68 -14.60
N ASN A 216 3.56 17.10 -15.79
CA ASN A 216 4.24 17.52 -17.02
C ASN A 216 3.93 18.99 -17.33
N HIS A 217 2.65 19.37 -17.27
CA HIS A 217 2.22 20.73 -17.58
C HIS A 217 2.60 21.75 -16.50
N MET A 218 2.54 21.34 -15.22
CA MET A 218 2.80 22.27 -14.09
C MET A 218 4.29 22.44 -13.78
N THR A 219 5.12 21.45 -14.05
CA THR A 219 6.52 21.43 -13.58
C THR A 219 7.53 20.89 -14.58
N ALA A 220 7.11 20.59 -15.80
CA ALA A 220 7.92 19.91 -16.83
C ALA A 220 8.52 18.55 -16.36
N ARG A 221 7.86 17.87 -15.38
CA ARG A 221 8.27 16.56 -14.87
C ARG A 221 7.24 15.50 -15.26
N ASP A 222 7.69 14.45 -15.96
CA ASP A 222 6.81 13.40 -16.44
C ASP A 222 6.35 12.47 -15.29
N SER A 223 5.04 12.53 -14.98
CA SER A 223 4.44 11.73 -13.91
C SER A 223 4.44 10.21 -14.21
N ASN A 224 4.51 9.82 -15.48
CA ASN A 224 4.52 8.42 -15.91
C ASN A 224 5.93 7.84 -16.05
N ARG A 225 6.95 8.67 -15.79
CA ARG A 225 8.38 8.34 -15.81
C ARG A 225 9.10 8.67 -14.49
N GLY A 226 8.39 8.72 -13.39
CA GLY A 226 8.95 8.99 -12.07
C GLY A 226 8.87 10.45 -11.61
N GLY A 227 8.42 11.37 -12.44
CA GLY A 227 8.39 12.81 -12.17
C GLY A 227 7.16 13.34 -11.46
N CYS A 228 6.28 12.49 -10.91
CA CYS A 228 5.08 12.97 -10.21
C CYS A 228 5.45 13.82 -9.00
N CYS A 229 5.12 15.12 -9.05
CA CYS A 229 5.33 16.09 -7.97
C CYS A 229 4.07 16.33 -7.12
N GLN A 230 3.01 15.54 -7.32
CA GLN A 230 1.72 15.67 -6.63
C GLN A 230 1.07 17.04 -6.80
N SER A 231 1.22 17.69 -7.95
CA SER A 231 0.64 18.99 -8.26
C SER A 231 -0.89 19.04 -8.08
N CYS A 232 -1.60 17.93 -8.26
CA CYS A 232 -3.01 17.84 -7.93
C CYS A 232 -3.36 18.11 -6.46
N ARG A 233 -2.36 18.18 -5.57
CA ARG A 233 -2.52 18.40 -4.13
C ARG A 233 -2.10 19.82 -3.69
N TRP A 234 -1.72 20.67 -4.63
CA TRP A 234 -1.43 22.06 -4.38
C TRP A 234 -2.72 22.86 -4.25
N ASP A 235 -2.66 23.96 -3.54
CA ASP A 235 -3.72 24.93 -3.50
C ASP A 235 -3.65 25.81 -4.77
N TYR A 236 -4.80 26.05 -5.39
CA TYR A 236 -4.93 26.85 -6.59
C TYR A 236 -5.94 27.95 -6.39
N ASP A 237 -5.57 29.17 -6.83
CA ASP A 237 -6.51 30.25 -7.05
C ASP A 237 -7.01 30.16 -8.50
N LEU A 238 -8.31 30.08 -8.69
CA LEU A 238 -8.90 30.01 -10.02
C LEU A 238 -9.46 31.38 -10.42
N PHE A 239 -9.01 31.86 -11.57
CA PHE A 239 -9.45 33.12 -12.16
C PHE A 239 -10.11 32.85 -13.52
N LYS A 240 -11.14 33.63 -13.82
CA LYS A 240 -11.70 33.74 -15.17
C LYS A 240 -11.12 35.00 -15.80
N LEU A 241 -10.63 34.88 -17.02
CA LEU A 241 -10.25 36.09 -17.80
C LEU A 241 -11.49 36.69 -18.44
N GLU A 242 -11.83 37.90 -18.13
CA GLU A 242 -12.86 38.72 -18.79
C GLU A 242 -12.18 39.92 -19.46
N GLY A 243 -11.81 39.78 -20.75
CA GLY A 243 -10.93 40.72 -21.43
C GLY A 243 -9.50 40.58 -20.88
N ASP A 244 -8.93 41.72 -20.42
CA ASP A 244 -7.60 41.76 -19.80
C ASP A 244 -7.68 41.71 -18.24
N ASP A 245 -8.89 41.58 -17.68
CA ASP A 245 -9.10 41.56 -16.23
C ASP A 245 -9.16 40.12 -15.72
N GLU A 246 -8.49 39.86 -14.59
CA GLU A 246 -8.57 38.60 -13.84
C GLU A 246 -9.72 38.70 -12.82
N VAL A 247 -10.76 37.91 -13.01
CA VAL A 247 -11.88 37.82 -12.08
C VAL A 247 -11.82 36.52 -11.31
N SER A 248 -11.66 36.60 -9.98
CA SER A 248 -11.66 35.41 -9.11
C SER A 248 -12.98 34.68 -9.22
N LEU A 249 -12.91 33.34 -9.36
CA LEU A 249 -14.08 32.47 -9.36
C LEU A 249 -14.61 32.18 -7.95
N PHE A 250 -13.87 32.58 -6.92
CA PHE A 250 -14.24 32.43 -5.52
C PHE A 250 -14.39 33.77 -4.84
N SER A 251 -15.35 33.84 -3.93
CA SER A 251 -15.54 35.04 -3.06
C SER A 251 -14.44 35.10 -2.00
N GLU A 252 -14.18 36.26 -1.46
CA GLU A 252 -13.25 36.44 -0.35
C GLU A 252 -13.73 35.62 0.85
N GLY A 253 -12.89 34.68 1.32
CA GLY A 253 -13.21 33.77 2.40
C GLY A 253 -13.65 32.36 1.94
N ASP A 254 -13.82 32.13 0.64
CA ASP A 254 -14.00 30.77 0.12
C ASP A 254 -12.72 29.93 0.32
N ALA A 255 -12.90 28.62 0.51
CA ALA A 255 -11.76 27.72 0.63
C ALA A 255 -11.02 27.61 -0.70
N PRO A 256 -9.67 27.57 -0.70
CA PRO A 256 -8.90 27.37 -1.91
C PRO A 256 -9.28 26.07 -2.61
N PHE A 257 -9.24 26.07 -3.94
CA PHE A 257 -9.56 24.89 -4.74
C PHE A 257 -8.37 23.94 -4.80
N ALA A 258 -8.63 22.64 -4.56
CA ALA A 258 -7.67 21.59 -4.87
C ALA A 258 -8.28 20.55 -5.79
N MET A 259 -7.48 20.13 -6.76
CA MET A 259 -7.82 19.02 -7.65
C MET A 259 -7.52 17.68 -6.99
N SER A 260 -7.86 17.48 -5.71
CA SER A 260 -7.46 16.30 -4.96
C SER A 260 -8.66 15.52 -4.44
N PRO A 261 -8.82 14.26 -4.80
CA PRO A 261 -9.78 13.40 -4.13
C PRO A 261 -9.32 13.09 -2.70
N LYS A 262 -10.24 12.63 -1.87
CA LYS A 262 -9.95 12.03 -0.57
C LYS A 262 -9.08 10.79 -0.75
N ASP A 263 -8.30 10.44 0.27
CA ASP A 263 -7.51 9.22 0.24
C ASP A 263 -8.43 8.00 0.34
N LEU A 264 -8.04 6.90 -0.29
CA LEU A 264 -8.79 5.64 -0.28
C LEU A 264 -8.77 5.00 1.11
N LYS A 265 -9.93 4.50 1.59
CA LYS A 265 -10.06 3.67 2.79
C LYS A 265 -11.18 2.64 2.60
N LEU A 266 -10.80 1.36 2.42
CA LEU A 266 -11.73 0.25 2.16
C LEU A 266 -11.78 -0.77 3.31
N ILE A 267 -11.46 -0.37 4.54
CA ILE A 267 -11.44 -1.29 5.68
C ILE A 267 -12.80 -1.98 5.89
N GLU A 268 -13.90 -1.26 5.70
CA GLU A 268 -15.27 -1.79 5.85
C GLU A 268 -15.66 -2.72 4.71
N SER A 269 -15.00 -2.59 3.54
CA SER A 269 -15.24 -3.41 2.35
C SER A 269 -14.36 -4.67 2.30
N ILE A 270 -13.43 -4.88 3.24
CA ILE A 270 -12.54 -6.05 3.25
C ILE A 270 -13.30 -7.39 3.19
N PRO A 271 -14.38 -7.61 3.95
CA PRO A 271 -15.19 -8.82 3.81
C PRO A 271 -15.67 -9.04 2.36
N ARG A 272 -16.23 -8.01 1.74
CA ARG A 272 -16.71 -8.07 0.35
C ARG A 272 -15.58 -8.35 -0.64
N MET A 273 -14.39 -7.77 -0.41
CA MET A 273 -13.21 -8.01 -1.26
C MET A 273 -12.74 -9.46 -1.19
N ILE A 274 -12.74 -10.06 0.01
CA ILE A 274 -12.42 -11.48 0.21
C ILE A 274 -13.46 -12.36 -0.50
N GLU A 275 -14.75 -12.05 -0.36
CA GLU A 275 -15.84 -12.77 -1.02
C GLU A 275 -15.81 -12.65 -2.56
N LEU A 276 -15.28 -11.58 -3.09
CA LEU A 276 -15.02 -11.43 -4.52
C LEU A 276 -13.79 -12.23 -4.99
N GLY A 277 -13.03 -12.85 -4.09
CA GLY A 277 -11.84 -13.62 -4.41
C GLY A 277 -10.67 -12.78 -4.92
N ILE A 278 -10.57 -11.52 -4.47
CA ILE A 278 -9.40 -10.68 -4.75
C ILE A 278 -8.17 -11.34 -4.11
N ASP A 279 -7.10 -11.47 -4.87
CA ASP A 279 -5.92 -12.24 -4.47
C ASP A 279 -4.92 -11.42 -3.67
N SER A 280 -4.78 -10.11 -3.95
CA SER A 280 -3.85 -9.22 -3.27
C SER A 280 -4.49 -7.87 -2.95
N LEU A 281 -4.33 -7.44 -1.70
CA LEU A 281 -4.87 -6.20 -1.13
C LEU A 281 -3.73 -5.23 -0.88
N LYS A 282 -3.62 -4.18 -1.71
CA LYS A 282 -2.46 -3.28 -1.76
C LYS A 282 -2.68 -1.98 -1.02
N ILE A 283 -1.72 -1.65 -0.14
CA ILE A 283 -1.65 -0.35 0.54
C ILE A 283 -0.73 0.59 -0.24
N GLU A 284 -1.18 1.81 -0.56
CA GLU A 284 -0.33 2.87 -1.11
C GLU A 284 0.35 3.65 0.02
N GLY A 285 1.64 3.99 -0.15
CA GLY A 285 2.32 4.78 0.86
C GLY A 285 3.85 4.68 0.90
N ARG A 286 4.56 4.40 -0.20
CA ARG A 286 6.05 4.30 -0.21
C ARG A 286 6.76 5.50 0.42
N MET A 287 6.19 6.71 0.26
CA MET A 287 6.73 7.95 0.83
C MET A 287 6.27 8.23 2.27
N LYS A 288 5.37 7.42 2.82
CA LYS A 288 4.84 7.60 4.18
C LYS A 288 5.85 7.19 5.25
N SER A 289 5.60 7.63 6.51
CA SER A 289 6.43 7.28 7.67
C SER A 289 6.29 5.81 8.06
N ILE A 290 7.25 5.30 8.87
CA ILE A 290 7.15 3.95 9.45
C ILE A 290 5.93 3.83 10.37
N HIS A 291 5.55 4.89 11.08
CA HIS A 291 4.32 4.95 11.89
C HIS A 291 3.06 4.68 11.06
N TYR A 292 2.93 5.33 9.90
CA TYR A 292 1.81 5.08 8.98
C TYR A 292 1.80 3.61 8.51
N ILE A 293 2.95 3.09 8.08
CA ILE A 293 3.07 1.71 7.57
C ILE A 293 2.67 0.72 8.68
N ALA A 294 3.25 0.86 9.87
CA ALA A 294 2.96 0.00 11.01
C ALA A 294 1.47 0.01 11.38
N THR A 295 0.88 1.19 11.51
CA THR A 295 -0.53 1.35 11.89
C THR A 295 -1.46 0.75 10.83
N VAL A 296 -1.28 1.12 9.56
CA VAL A 296 -2.18 0.68 8.48
C VAL A 296 -2.05 -0.83 8.26
N VAL A 297 -0.83 -1.36 8.16
CA VAL A 297 -0.60 -2.80 7.95
C VAL A 297 -1.19 -3.62 9.11
N SER A 298 -0.93 -3.25 10.37
CA SER A 298 -1.44 -4.00 11.52
C SER A 298 -2.96 -4.00 11.59
N VAL A 299 -3.61 -2.89 11.27
CA VAL A 299 -5.09 -2.81 11.29
C VAL A 299 -5.69 -3.69 10.19
N TYR A 300 -5.22 -3.55 8.94
CA TYR A 300 -5.74 -4.40 7.85
C TYR A 300 -5.45 -5.89 8.10
N ARG A 301 -4.29 -6.23 8.66
CA ARG A 301 -3.98 -7.60 9.06
C ARG A 301 -4.99 -8.14 10.07
N LYS A 302 -5.29 -7.38 11.13
CA LYS A 302 -6.29 -7.75 12.15
C LYS A 302 -7.68 -7.95 11.53
N VAL A 303 -8.10 -7.09 10.62
CA VAL A 303 -9.40 -7.19 9.94
C VAL A 303 -9.48 -8.43 9.06
N ILE A 304 -8.47 -8.66 8.23
CA ILE A 304 -8.41 -9.83 7.34
C ILE A 304 -8.42 -11.14 8.17
N ASP A 305 -7.60 -11.20 9.21
CA ASP A 305 -7.50 -12.38 10.06
C ASP A 305 -8.81 -12.65 10.82
N ALA A 306 -9.42 -11.62 11.40
CA ALA A 306 -10.67 -11.76 12.12
C ALA A 306 -11.82 -12.21 11.20
N TYR A 307 -11.92 -11.65 9.98
CA TYR A 307 -12.93 -12.08 9.02
C TYR A 307 -12.69 -13.53 8.57
N CYS A 308 -11.46 -13.88 8.24
CA CYS A 308 -11.15 -15.24 7.79
C CYS A 308 -11.36 -16.29 8.89
N ALA A 309 -11.20 -15.92 10.17
CA ALA A 309 -11.41 -16.82 11.30
C ALA A 309 -12.90 -17.09 11.61
N ASP A 310 -13.75 -16.07 11.49
CA ASP A 310 -15.21 -16.20 11.77
C ASP A 310 -16.01 -15.25 10.87
N PRO A 311 -16.23 -15.61 9.60
CA PRO A 311 -16.93 -14.74 8.65
C PRO A 311 -18.41 -14.53 8.97
N GLU A 312 -19.05 -15.45 9.74
CA GLU A 312 -20.49 -15.39 10.05
C GLU A 312 -20.79 -14.38 11.18
N ASN A 313 -19.88 -14.23 12.15
CA ASN A 313 -20.05 -13.33 13.29
C ASN A 313 -19.16 -12.08 13.20
N PHE A 314 -18.46 -11.89 12.10
CA PHE A 314 -17.54 -10.78 11.91
C PHE A 314 -18.25 -9.42 11.94
N GLN A 315 -17.67 -8.48 12.68
CA GLN A 315 -18.05 -7.08 12.69
C GLN A 315 -16.82 -6.20 12.73
N ILE A 316 -16.84 -5.10 11.96
CA ILE A 316 -15.81 -4.07 12.07
C ILE A 316 -15.87 -3.44 13.45
N LYS A 317 -14.73 -3.47 14.15
CA LYS A 317 -14.61 -2.84 15.45
C LYS A 317 -14.30 -1.37 15.33
N GLN A 318 -14.95 -0.54 16.15
CA GLN A 318 -14.73 0.90 16.17
C GLN A 318 -13.26 1.26 16.48
N GLU A 319 -12.61 0.49 17.35
CA GLU A 319 -11.17 0.65 17.68
C GLU A 319 -10.24 0.58 16.46
N TRP A 320 -10.58 -0.21 15.43
CA TRP A 320 -9.77 -0.30 14.20
C TRP A 320 -9.91 0.95 13.32
N LEU A 321 -11.09 1.54 13.28
CA LEU A 321 -11.33 2.79 12.56
C LEU A 321 -10.59 3.94 13.24
N GLU A 322 -10.68 4.02 14.56
CA GLU A 322 -9.99 5.01 15.38
C GLU A 322 -8.48 4.88 15.28
N GLU A 323 -7.96 3.65 15.22
CA GLU A 323 -6.54 3.38 15.05
C GLU A 323 -6.01 3.91 13.71
N LEU A 324 -6.73 3.71 12.60
CA LEU A 324 -6.37 4.29 11.30
C LEU A 324 -6.37 5.82 11.32
N ASP A 325 -7.30 6.42 12.06
CA ASP A 325 -7.40 7.89 12.16
C ASP A 325 -6.22 8.52 12.91
N LYS A 326 -5.49 7.74 13.75
CA LYS A 326 -4.29 8.21 14.46
C LYS A 326 -3.11 8.54 13.53
N CYS A 327 -3.04 7.90 12.35
CA CYS A 327 -2.00 8.18 11.36
C CYS A 327 -2.51 8.90 10.10
N ALA A 328 -3.82 9.16 10.02
CA ALA A 328 -4.43 9.82 8.87
C ALA A 328 -4.11 11.32 8.87
N ASN A 329 -3.58 11.82 7.75
CA ASN A 329 -3.32 13.24 7.54
C ASN A 329 -4.24 13.87 6.48
N ARG A 330 -5.22 13.10 5.97
CA ARG A 330 -6.22 13.52 4.98
C ARG A 330 -7.54 12.84 5.25
N ASP A 331 -8.63 13.42 4.77
CA ASP A 331 -9.92 12.76 4.76
C ASP A 331 -9.90 11.55 3.82
N THR A 332 -10.73 10.57 4.12
CA THR A 332 -10.78 9.29 3.40
C THR A 332 -12.17 9.00 2.84
N ALA A 333 -12.23 8.19 1.79
CA ALA A 333 -13.46 7.73 1.15
C ALA A 333 -13.27 6.35 0.51
N PRO A 334 -14.36 5.60 0.22
CA PRO A 334 -14.28 4.32 -0.49
C PRO A 334 -14.01 4.46 -1.99
N ALA A 335 -13.98 5.68 -2.52
CA ALA A 335 -13.78 5.99 -3.93
C ALA A 335 -14.67 5.16 -4.87
N PHE A 336 -14.13 4.61 -5.96
CA PHE A 336 -14.89 3.91 -7.00
C PHE A 336 -15.33 2.48 -6.61
N PHE A 337 -14.79 1.88 -5.59
CA PHE A 337 -15.12 0.51 -5.22
C PHE A 337 -16.61 0.32 -4.91
N GLU A 338 -17.23 1.29 -4.24
CA GLU A 338 -18.66 1.28 -3.91
C GLU A 338 -19.55 1.96 -4.98
N GLY A 339 -18.96 2.44 -6.09
CA GLY A 339 -19.63 3.09 -7.20
C GLY A 339 -18.94 4.37 -7.66
N ILE A 340 -19.57 5.12 -8.56
CA ILE A 340 -18.98 6.36 -9.10
C ILE A 340 -18.93 7.42 -8.00
N PRO A 341 -17.73 7.92 -7.61
CA PRO A 341 -17.58 8.95 -6.59
C PRO A 341 -18.16 10.29 -7.06
N GLY A 342 -18.75 11.03 -6.14
CA GLY A 342 -19.28 12.36 -6.37
C GLY A 342 -18.44 13.46 -5.69
N TYR A 343 -19.05 14.63 -5.50
CA TYR A 343 -18.38 15.77 -4.87
C TYR A 343 -17.99 15.50 -3.40
N LYS A 344 -18.66 14.57 -2.71
CA LYS A 344 -18.37 14.21 -1.31
C LYS A 344 -17.01 13.52 -1.14
N GLU A 345 -16.52 12.87 -2.17
CA GLU A 345 -15.23 12.20 -2.21
C GLU A 345 -14.09 13.12 -2.64
N GLN A 346 -14.41 14.38 -2.97
CA GLN A 346 -13.44 15.44 -3.28
C GLN A 346 -13.01 16.17 -2.00
N MET A 347 -11.77 16.65 -1.98
CA MET A 347 -11.26 17.52 -0.92
C MET A 347 -11.65 18.96 -1.22
N PHE A 348 -12.16 19.66 -0.19
CA PHE A 348 -12.43 21.10 -0.23
C PHE A 348 -11.75 21.76 0.97
N GLY A 349 -11.12 22.91 0.77
CA GLY A 349 -10.46 23.66 1.83
C GLY A 349 -9.10 23.08 2.25
N ASN A 350 -8.73 23.23 3.51
CA ASN A 350 -7.44 22.81 4.03
C ASN A 350 -7.20 21.31 3.81
N HIS A 351 -6.21 20.96 2.99
CA HIS A 351 -5.98 19.60 2.49
C HIS A 351 -5.19 18.71 3.43
N SER A 352 -4.61 19.26 4.49
CA SER A 352 -3.91 18.49 5.53
C SER A 352 -4.69 18.55 6.83
N LYS A 353 -5.27 17.42 7.21
CA LYS A 353 -5.68 17.20 8.60
C LYS A 353 -4.42 17.17 9.46
N LYS A 354 -4.34 17.97 10.52
CA LYS A 354 -3.30 17.72 11.52
C LYS A 354 -3.57 16.35 12.09
N THR A 355 -2.58 15.47 12.03
CA THR A 355 -2.65 14.18 12.73
C THR A 355 -2.94 14.45 14.19
N LYS A 356 -3.80 13.65 14.80
CA LYS A 356 -4.07 13.77 16.24
C LYS A 356 -2.91 13.27 17.09
N PHE A 357 -2.05 12.44 16.50
CA PHE A 357 -0.92 11.79 17.17
C PHE A 357 0.39 12.06 16.43
N ASP A 358 1.42 12.35 17.22
CA ASP A 358 2.82 12.39 16.76
C ASP A 358 3.50 11.05 17.00
N PHE A 359 4.25 10.59 16.01
CA PHE A 359 5.17 9.46 16.18
C PHE A 359 6.36 9.91 17.00
N ALA A 360 6.43 9.50 18.27
CA ALA A 360 7.39 9.99 19.25
C ALA A 360 8.67 9.15 19.32
N GLY A 361 8.61 7.84 19.10
CA GLY A 361 9.81 7.00 19.19
C GLY A 361 9.64 5.56 18.71
N LEU A 362 10.76 4.94 18.43
CA LEU A 362 10.91 3.54 18.05
C LEU A 362 11.66 2.79 19.15
N VAL A 363 11.09 1.70 19.64
CA VAL A 363 11.73 0.83 20.63
C VAL A 363 12.92 0.10 19.97
N LEU A 364 14.08 0.22 20.56
CA LEU A 364 15.29 -0.50 20.16
C LEU A 364 15.53 -1.74 21.00
N ASP A 365 15.31 -1.62 22.33
CA ASP A 365 15.55 -2.70 23.28
C ASP A 365 14.70 -2.53 24.55
N TYR A 366 14.54 -3.58 25.30
CA TYR A 366 13.82 -3.61 26.57
C TYR A 366 14.47 -4.58 27.55
N ASP A 367 14.82 -4.09 28.74
CA ASP A 367 15.33 -4.88 29.84
C ASP A 367 14.19 -5.28 30.80
N GLU A 368 13.89 -6.58 30.87
CA GLU A 368 12.83 -7.12 31.71
C GLU A 368 13.07 -6.97 33.20
N GLU A 369 14.35 -7.00 33.68
CA GLU A 369 14.70 -6.91 35.11
C GLU A 369 14.51 -5.48 35.63
N THR A 370 15.01 -4.51 34.90
CA THR A 370 14.93 -3.09 35.26
C THR A 370 13.66 -2.40 34.77
N LYS A 371 12.95 -3.02 33.82
CA LYS A 371 11.81 -2.47 33.06
C LYS A 371 12.18 -1.20 32.27
N MET A 372 13.41 -1.09 31.87
CA MET A 372 13.93 0.03 31.09
C MET A 372 13.73 -0.24 29.61
N VAL A 373 13.09 0.70 28.90
CA VAL A 373 13.08 0.71 27.43
C VAL A 373 14.23 1.58 26.94
N THR A 374 14.94 1.11 25.92
CA THR A 374 15.83 1.91 25.08
C THR A 374 15.08 2.30 23.83
N LEU A 375 14.87 3.61 23.62
CA LEU A 375 14.02 4.15 22.58
C LEU A 375 14.78 5.16 21.73
N GLN A 376 14.64 5.07 20.41
CA GLN A 376 15.11 6.10 19.48
C GLN A 376 14.03 7.16 19.28
N GLN A 377 14.34 8.38 19.67
CA GLN A 377 13.44 9.54 19.52
C GLN A 377 13.13 9.82 18.04
N ARG A 378 11.87 10.05 17.73
CA ARG A 378 11.40 10.43 16.39
C ARG A 378 10.68 11.78 16.37
N ASN A 379 10.19 12.22 17.52
CA ASN A 379 9.64 13.55 17.74
C ASN A 379 9.87 13.97 19.18
N HIS A 380 9.77 15.29 19.47
CA HIS A 380 10.00 15.84 20.83
C HIS A 380 9.01 15.28 21.85
N PHE A 381 9.51 14.83 23.01
CA PHE A 381 8.71 14.50 24.18
C PHE A 381 9.48 14.75 25.48
N LYS A 382 8.76 14.84 26.61
CA LYS A 382 9.33 15.18 27.91
C LYS A 382 8.64 14.43 29.06
N PRO A 383 9.27 14.34 30.24
CA PRO A 383 8.62 13.86 31.45
C PRO A 383 7.28 14.57 31.73
N GLY A 384 6.33 13.84 32.29
CA GLY A 384 4.96 14.30 32.55
C GLY A 384 4.00 14.16 31.38
N GLN A 385 4.46 13.79 30.19
CA GLN A 385 3.59 13.53 29.04
C GLN A 385 3.06 12.11 29.05
N GLU A 386 1.80 11.95 28.65
CA GLU A 386 1.19 10.66 28.35
C GLU A 386 1.61 10.20 26.94
N VAL A 387 1.99 8.94 26.83
CA VAL A 387 2.37 8.28 25.58
C VAL A 387 1.67 6.95 25.44
N GLU A 388 1.43 6.54 24.21
CA GLU A 388 0.85 5.24 23.87
C GLU A 388 1.89 4.39 23.14
N PHE A 389 2.08 3.16 23.62
CA PHE A 389 2.84 2.12 22.95
C PHE A 389 1.95 1.19 22.16
N PHE A 390 2.39 0.80 20.98
CA PHE A 390 1.71 -0.19 20.13
C PHE A 390 2.73 -1.00 19.34
N GLY A 391 2.38 -2.23 19.03
CA GLY A 391 3.24 -3.14 18.29
C GLY A 391 2.53 -4.42 17.87
N PRO A 392 3.19 -5.27 17.06
CA PRO A 392 2.55 -6.49 16.55
C PRO A 392 2.35 -7.57 17.61
N LYS A 393 3.10 -7.51 18.71
CA LYS A 393 3.10 -8.54 19.80
C LYS A 393 2.51 -8.03 21.09
N ILE A 394 2.16 -6.76 21.19
CA ILE A 394 1.61 -6.14 22.38
C ILE A 394 0.19 -5.63 22.16
N SER A 395 -0.61 -5.58 23.23
CA SER A 395 -1.82 -4.76 23.25
C SER A 395 -1.41 -3.31 23.45
N ASN A 396 -2.07 -2.38 22.77
CA ASN A 396 -1.82 -0.95 22.96
C ASN A 396 -2.03 -0.58 24.42
N PHE A 397 -1.10 0.20 25.01
CA PHE A 397 -1.22 0.72 26.36
C PHE A 397 -0.70 2.14 26.46
N THR A 398 -1.22 2.92 27.38
CA THR A 398 -0.77 4.28 27.68
C THR A 398 -0.06 4.34 29.03
N GLN A 399 0.88 5.25 29.13
CA GLN A 399 1.52 5.61 30.39
C GLN A 399 2.04 7.04 30.38
N VAL A 400 2.23 7.62 31.56
CA VAL A 400 2.94 8.88 31.74
C VAL A 400 4.44 8.59 31.90
N ILE A 401 5.29 9.31 31.15
CA ILE A 401 6.74 9.23 31.31
C ILE A 401 7.12 9.97 32.57
N GLU A 402 7.73 9.29 33.54
CA GLU A 402 8.15 9.94 34.81
C GLU A 402 9.50 10.65 34.66
N LYS A 403 10.49 9.97 34.09
CA LYS A 403 11.88 10.44 33.91
C LYS A 403 12.43 9.88 32.61
N ILE A 404 13.42 10.59 32.06
CA ILE A 404 14.13 10.19 30.84
C ILE A 404 15.63 10.31 31.12
N TRP A 405 16.40 9.33 30.65
CA TRP A 405 17.86 9.34 30.72
C TRP A 405 18.49 9.22 29.34
N ASP A 406 19.69 9.76 29.17
CA ASP A 406 20.52 9.49 28.00
C ASP A 406 21.27 8.16 28.13
N GLU A 407 22.08 7.81 27.11
CA GLU A 407 22.89 6.58 27.11
C GLU A 407 23.98 6.56 28.18
N ASP A 408 24.40 7.73 28.68
CA ASP A 408 25.41 7.87 29.76
C ASP A 408 24.77 7.86 31.15
N GLY A 409 23.44 7.75 31.25
CA GLY A 409 22.68 7.72 32.49
C GLY A 409 22.40 9.11 33.10
N ASN A 410 22.60 10.20 32.34
CA ASN A 410 22.25 11.54 32.80
C ASN A 410 20.74 11.78 32.61
N GLU A 411 20.06 12.34 33.60
CA GLU A 411 18.66 12.68 33.55
C GLU A 411 18.43 13.86 32.57
N LEU A 412 17.46 13.66 31.66
CA LEU A 412 17.09 14.66 30.67
C LEU A 412 15.73 15.29 31.01
N ASP A 413 15.63 16.59 30.77
CA ASP A 413 14.37 17.33 30.90
C ASP A 413 13.45 17.16 29.66
N ALA A 414 14.00 16.70 28.52
CA ALA A 414 13.24 16.31 27.32
C ALA A 414 14.14 15.57 26.30
N ALA A 415 13.54 14.71 25.48
CA ALA A 415 14.14 14.14 24.28
C ALA A 415 13.93 15.12 23.10
N ARG A 416 14.99 15.83 22.68
CA ARG A 416 14.89 16.95 21.72
C ARG A 416 15.55 16.70 20.39
N HIS A 417 16.60 15.86 20.38
CA HIS A 417 17.45 15.73 19.22
C HIS A 417 16.94 14.59 18.31
N PRO A 418 16.85 14.81 17.00
CA PRO A 418 16.44 13.76 16.07
C PRO A 418 17.29 12.50 16.23
N LEU A 419 16.64 11.35 16.33
CA LEU A 419 17.26 10.02 16.51
C LEU A 419 18.04 9.86 17.82
N GLN A 420 17.86 10.74 18.79
CA GLN A 420 18.46 10.62 20.12
C GLN A 420 18.03 9.30 20.77
N ILE A 421 18.99 8.58 21.32
CA ILE A 421 18.72 7.39 22.12
C ILE A 421 18.42 7.82 23.55
N VAL A 422 17.32 7.36 24.08
CA VAL A 422 16.90 7.67 25.46
C VAL A 422 16.39 6.42 26.14
N GLN A 423 16.43 6.44 27.47
CA GLN A 423 15.95 5.35 28.31
C GLN A 423 14.95 5.85 29.35
N PHE A 424 13.91 5.06 29.60
CA PHE A 424 12.95 5.30 30.67
C PHE A 424 12.20 4.02 31.05
N LYS A 425 11.51 4.02 32.19
CA LYS A 425 10.73 2.87 32.66
C LYS A 425 9.42 2.76 31.95
N VAL A 426 9.03 1.53 31.60
CA VAL A 426 7.72 1.20 31.05
C VAL A 426 6.96 0.21 31.94
N ASN A 427 5.63 0.32 31.94
CA ASN A 427 4.75 -0.45 32.82
C ASN A 427 4.47 -1.87 32.30
N HIS A 428 4.65 -2.08 31.00
CA HIS A 428 4.43 -3.36 30.32
C HIS A 428 5.62 -3.67 29.40
N PRO A 429 5.90 -4.97 29.15
CA PRO A 429 6.93 -5.37 28.21
C PRO A 429 6.69 -4.77 26.81
N VAL A 430 7.76 -4.32 26.18
CA VAL A 430 7.81 -3.86 24.80
C VAL A 430 8.94 -4.59 24.06
N TYR A 431 8.88 -4.59 22.73
CA TYR A 431 9.84 -5.34 21.91
C TYR A 431 10.50 -4.43 20.87
N PRO A 432 11.69 -4.77 20.38
CA PRO A 432 12.31 -4.05 19.29
C PRO A 432 11.34 -3.86 18.11
N ASN A 433 11.28 -2.63 17.61
CA ASN A 433 10.38 -2.13 16.58
C ASN A 433 8.91 -1.90 17.01
N ASP A 434 8.55 -2.07 18.29
CA ASP A 434 7.34 -1.45 18.80
C ASP A 434 7.46 0.08 18.74
N MET A 435 6.35 0.76 18.64
CA MET A 435 6.32 2.21 18.43
C MET A 435 5.68 2.93 19.59
N MET A 436 6.20 4.13 19.86
CA MET A 436 5.62 5.06 20.82
C MET A 436 5.08 6.28 20.07
N ARG A 437 3.88 6.71 20.44
CA ARG A 437 3.23 7.92 19.94
C ARG A 437 2.62 8.72 21.08
N LYS A 438 2.35 9.99 20.84
CA LYS A 438 1.67 10.87 21.79
C LYS A 438 0.57 11.66 21.11
N GLU A 439 -0.48 12.01 21.87
CA GLU A 439 -1.52 12.94 21.40
C GLU A 439 -0.95 14.37 21.31
N LEU A 440 -1.44 15.15 20.31
CA LEU A 440 -1.00 16.55 20.05
C LEU A 440 -1.84 17.57 20.79
#